data_6f06f0c9961457fe89ad43395cbcfdf6
#
_entry.id   6f06f0c9961457fe89ad43395cbcfdf6
#
_cell.length_a   1.000
_cell.length_b   1.000
_cell.length_c   1.000
_cell.angle_alpha   90.00
_cell.angle_beta   90.00
_cell.angle_gamma   90.00
#
_symmetry.space_group_name_H-M   'P 1'
#
loop_
_entity.id
_entity.type
_entity.pdbx_description
1 polymer ?
#
loop_
_entity_poly.entity_id
_entity_poly.type
_entity_poly.pdbx_seq_one_letter_code
_entity_poly.pdbx_strand_id
1 'polypeptide(L)'
;MSRGLGDVYKRQIYDMAQITEADEQILYDMIGIDAELLIDHAWGIEPVTIADIKKYKPRSSSITSGQVLARDYEHEEGRLIVKEMADGMCLQLVEQGMVTDSVTIYINYSKEYSAAAGVPQSVRGSIMLPSATSSSKKMLPFISKLYDEVKDKNIPVRKINLIFNRLTDEAYRQVGLFDDDTDGDRENKLQHAVLDLKKKYGRDAVLKGMNLEKGATAIERNHQIGGHRSGN
;
A
#
# COMPACT_ATOMS: atom_id res chain seq x y z
N MET A 1 -0.95 -39.92 -0.92
CA MET A 1 -2.36 -39.98 -1.35
C MET A 1 -3.24 -39.47 -0.21
N SER A 2 -3.45 -38.18 -0.07
CA SER A 2 -4.36 -37.64 0.96
C SER A 2 -4.89 -36.23 0.62
N ARG A 3 -4.92 -35.88 -0.67
CA ARG A 3 -5.48 -34.58 -1.11
C ARG A 3 -7.00 -34.45 -0.97
N GLY A 4 -7.72 -35.55 -0.80
CA GLY A 4 -9.18 -35.54 -0.72
C GLY A 4 -9.76 -35.39 0.70
N LEU A 5 -9.07 -35.87 1.74
CA LEU A 5 -9.57 -35.78 3.12
C LEU A 5 -9.48 -34.35 3.70
N GLY A 6 -8.42 -33.60 3.38
CA GLY A 6 -8.25 -32.24 3.85
C GLY A 6 -9.34 -31.28 3.35
N ASP A 7 -9.81 -31.45 2.10
CA ASP A 7 -10.86 -30.61 1.54
C ASP A 7 -12.26 -30.95 2.08
N VAL A 8 -12.49 -32.20 2.44
CA VAL A 8 -13.74 -32.65 3.10
C VAL A 8 -13.80 -32.11 4.54
N TYR A 9 -12.67 -32.16 5.24
CA TYR A 9 -12.56 -31.65 6.61
C TYR A 9 -12.71 -30.12 6.67
N LYS A 10 -12.10 -29.37 5.76
CA LYS A 10 -12.28 -27.90 5.61
C LYS A 10 -13.73 -27.48 5.50
N ARG A 11 -14.56 -28.32 4.88
CA ARG A 11 -16.00 -28.03 4.68
C ARG A 11 -16.87 -28.38 5.91
N GLN A 12 -16.29 -28.93 6.96
CA GLN A 12 -17.03 -29.35 8.15
C GLN A 12 -16.81 -28.45 9.36
N ILE A 13 -15.83 -27.53 9.32
CA ILE A 13 -15.58 -26.57 10.38
C ILE A 13 -16.23 -25.24 10.02
N TYR A 14 -17.23 -24.84 10.76
CA TYR A 14 -18.04 -23.64 10.52
C TYR A 14 -17.92 -22.61 11.65
N ASP A 15 -17.45 -23.02 12.83
CA ASP A 15 -17.35 -22.15 14.01
C ASP A 15 -16.12 -22.49 14.85
N MET A 16 -15.84 -21.63 15.85
CA MET A 16 -14.67 -21.76 16.71
C MET A 16 -14.77 -22.98 17.65
N ALA A 17 -15.97 -23.42 18.03
CA ALA A 17 -16.13 -24.60 18.87
C ALA A 17 -15.67 -25.86 18.13
N GLN A 18 -15.95 -25.97 16.84
CA GLN A 18 -15.48 -27.10 16.02
C GLN A 18 -13.98 -27.11 15.84
N ILE A 19 -13.30 -25.96 15.94
CA ILE A 19 -11.83 -25.89 15.91
C ILE A 19 -11.25 -26.54 17.17
N THR A 20 -11.86 -26.36 18.34
CA THR A 20 -11.36 -26.98 19.59
C THR A 20 -11.50 -28.49 19.59
N GLU A 21 -12.36 -29.05 18.77
CA GLU A 21 -12.57 -30.49 18.60
C GLU A 21 -11.75 -31.10 17.47
N ALA A 22 -11.15 -30.23 16.62
CA ALA A 22 -10.38 -30.64 15.45
C ALA A 22 -9.00 -31.18 15.85
N ASP A 23 -8.46 -32.09 15.02
CA ASP A 23 -7.07 -32.52 15.13
C ASP A 23 -6.14 -31.36 14.77
N GLU A 24 -5.31 -30.93 15.73
CA GLU A 24 -4.38 -29.80 15.56
C GLU A 24 -3.44 -30.00 14.37
N GLN A 25 -2.94 -31.24 14.15
CA GLN A 25 -2.04 -31.53 13.03
C GLN A 25 -2.70 -31.25 11.67
N ILE A 26 -3.99 -31.52 11.55
CA ILE A 26 -4.74 -31.19 10.33
C ILE A 26 -4.81 -29.68 10.12
N LEU A 27 -5.00 -28.90 11.19
CA LEU A 27 -5.01 -27.43 11.11
C LEU A 27 -3.63 -26.91 10.73
N TYR A 28 -2.54 -27.43 11.33
CA TYR A 28 -1.18 -27.06 10.94
C TYR A 28 -0.85 -27.41 9.48
N ASP A 29 -1.29 -28.56 8.99
CA ASP A 29 -1.09 -28.98 7.59
C ASP A 29 -1.88 -28.08 6.60
N MET A 30 -2.99 -27.49 7.06
CA MET A 30 -3.84 -26.63 6.24
C MET A 30 -3.36 -25.18 6.14
N ILE A 31 -2.98 -24.58 7.26
CA ILE A 31 -2.72 -23.14 7.36
C ILE A 31 -1.34 -22.83 7.98
N GLY A 32 -0.52 -23.84 8.22
CA GLY A 32 0.82 -23.66 8.76
C GLY A 32 0.84 -23.12 10.18
N ILE A 33 1.81 -22.27 10.50
CA ILE A 33 1.99 -21.71 11.84
C ILE A 33 0.81 -20.84 12.32
N ASP A 34 0.01 -20.33 11.40
CA ASP A 34 -1.19 -19.55 11.75
C ASP A 34 -2.27 -20.41 12.43
N ALA A 35 -2.14 -21.76 12.39
CA ALA A 35 -2.99 -22.68 13.13
C ALA A 35 -2.90 -22.47 14.64
N GLU A 36 -1.71 -22.19 15.16
CA GLU A 36 -1.49 -21.94 16.59
C GLU A 36 -2.38 -20.80 17.10
N LEU A 37 -2.36 -19.66 16.39
CA LEU A 37 -3.17 -18.50 16.73
C LEU A 37 -4.68 -18.82 16.65
N LEU A 38 -5.09 -19.59 15.64
CA LEU A 38 -6.49 -19.98 15.47
C LEU A 38 -6.97 -20.91 16.58
N ILE A 39 -6.15 -21.87 17.00
CA ILE A 39 -6.42 -22.80 18.09
C ILE A 39 -6.52 -22.04 19.41
N ASP A 40 -5.55 -21.19 19.72
CA ASP A 40 -5.55 -20.37 20.93
C ASP A 40 -6.82 -19.54 21.03
N HIS A 41 -7.19 -18.82 19.97
CA HIS A 41 -8.40 -18.01 19.94
C HIS A 41 -9.67 -18.87 20.09
N ALA A 42 -9.69 -20.08 19.54
CA ALA A 42 -10.82 -20.99 19.69
C ALA A 42 -11.01 -21.43 21.16
N TRP A 43 -9.91 -21.57 21.90
CA TRP A 43 -9.92 -21.83 23.34
C TRP A 43 -10.12 -20.55 24.19
N GLY A 44 -10.26 -19.39 23.56
CA GLY A 44 -10.40 -18.11 24.25
C GLY A 44 -9.09 -17.57 24.83
N ILE A 45 -7.96 -18.06 24.35
CA ILE A 45 -6.63 -17.63 24.78
C ILE A 45 -6.17 -16.48 23.87
N GLU A 46 -5.96 -15.28 24.44
CA GLU A 46 -5.38 -14.13 23.78
C GLU A 46 -4.20 -13.62 24.61
N PRO A 47 -2.96 -14.02 24.24
CA PRO A 47 -1.77 -13.65 25.02
C PRO A 47 -1.36 -12.19 24.84
N VAL A 48 -1.86 -11.52 23.75
CA VAL A 48 -1.46 -10.16 23.39
C VAL A 48 -2.45 -9.16 23.95
N THR A 49 -2.00 -8.28 24.82
CA THR A 49 -2.81 -7.19 25.36
C THR A 49 -2.76 -5.93 24.49
N ILE A 50 -3.75 -5.05 24.66
CA ILE A 50 -3.74 -3.71 24.02
C ILE A 50 -2.47 -2.91 24.43
N ALA A 51 -1.96 -3.12 25.65
CA ALA A 51 -0.72 -2.49 26.09
C ALA A 51 0.51 -3.02 25.32
N ASP A 52 0.53 -4.31 25.00
CA ASP A 52 1.61 -4.91 24.19
C ASP A 52 1.58 -4.40 22.75
N ILE A 53 0.40 -4.31 22.15
CA ILE A 53 0.22 -3.72 20.82
C ILE A 53 0.72 -2.28 20.79
N LYS A 54 0.41 -1.47 21.81
CA LYS A 54 0.87 -0.07 21.90
C LYS A 54 2.39 0.05 22.10
N LYS A 55 3.03 -0.91 22.74
CA LYS A 55 4.48 -0.95 22.97
C LYS A 55 5.27 -1.54 21.79
N TYR A 56 4.60 -2.26 20.90
CA TYR A 56 5.25 -2.92 19.79
C TYR A 56 5.87 -1.90 18.84
N LYS A 57 7.17 -2.07 18.59
CA LYS A 57 7.92 -1.32 17.59
C LYS A 57 8.36 -2.28 16.49
N PRO A 58 7.86 -2.15 15.26
CA PRO A 58 8.28 -3.01 14.16
C PRO A 58 9.77 -2.82 13.84
N ARG A 59 10.44 -3.88 13.44
CA ARG A 59 11.86 -3.84 13.04
C ARG A 59 12.09 -3.03 11.76
N SER A 60 11.10 -2.98 10.89
CA SER A 60 11.10 -2.13 9.70
C SER A 60 9.74 -1.44 9.62
N SER A 61 9.74 -0.17 9.29
CA SER A 61 8.51 0.57 9.07
C SER A 61 8.28 0.78 7.57
N SER A 62 7.04 0.62 7.16
CA SER A 62 6.60 0.92 5.79
C SER A 62 5.18 1.46 5.82
N ILE A 63 4.85 2.29 4.84
CA ILE A 63 3.48 2.65 4.54
C ILE A 63 3.08 2.07 3.19
N THR A 64 1.85 1.62 3.09
CA THR A 64 1.34 0.98 1.89
C THR A 64 0.03 1.63 1.47
N SER A 65 -0.11 1.87 0.18
CA SER A 65 -1.36 2.29 -0.43
C SER A 65 -1.71 1.33 -1.56
N GLY A 66 -2.94 0.81 -1.55
CA GLY A 66 -3.46 -0.07 -2.59
C GLY A 66 -4.72 0.50 -3.22
N GLN A 67 -4.89 0.28 -4.53
CA GLN A 67 -6.10 0.66 -5.23
C GLN A 67 -6.49 -0.41 -6.24
N VAL A 68 -7.72 -0.93 -6.11
CA VAL A 68 -8.40 -1.69 -7.16
C VAL A 68 -9.11 -0.68 -8.05
N LEU A 69 -8.83 -0.74 -9.35
CA LEU A 69 -9.37 0.21 -10.32
C LEU A 69 -10.77 -0.24 -10.76
N ALA A 70 -11.67 0.72 -10.98
CA ALA A 70 -13.07 0.45 -11.34
C ALA A 70 -13.20 -0.25 -12.71
N ARG A 71 -12.25 -0.01 -13.60
CA ARG A 71 -12.13 -0.59 -14.93
C ARG A 71 -10.69 -0.95 -15.23
N ASP A 72 -10.42 -1.47 -16.38
CA ASP A 72 -9.07 -1.61 -16.92
C ASP A 72 -8.53 -0.23 -17.33
N TYR A 73 -7.30 0.07 -16.90
CA TYR A 73 -6.62 1.35 -17.13
C TYR A 73 -5.43 1.14 -18.06
N GLU A 74 -5.36 1.95 -19.09
CA GLU A 74 -4.24 1.97 -20.02
C GLU A 74 -2.96 2.51 -19.35
N HIS A 75 -1.83 2.42 -20.05
CA HIS A 75 -0.52 2.76 -19.49
C HIS A 75 -0.47 4.17 -18.89
N GLU A 76 -0.88 5.18 -19.62
CA GLU A 76 -0.81 6.58 -19.17
C GLU A 76 -1.79 6.87 -18.03
N GLU A 77 -2.98 6.30 -18.10
CA GLU A 77 -3.95 6.42 -17.00
C GLU A 77 -3.44 5.74 -15.73
N GLY A 78 -2.87 4.53 -15.84
CA GLY A 78 -2.27 3.83 -14.70
C GLY A 78 -1.08 4.61 -14.10
N ARG A 79 -0.26 5.26 -14.95
CA ARG A 79 0.83 6.13 -14.51
C ARG A 79 0.33 7.35 -13.75
N LEU A 80 -0.79 7.94 -14.18
CA LEU A 80 -1.46 9.02 -13.46
C LEU A 80 -1.88 8.57 -12.06
N ILE A 81 -2.52 7.41 -11.94
CA ILE A 81 -2.94 6.84 -10.65
C ILE A 81 -1.75 6.63 -9.72
N VAL A 82 -0.65 6.09 -10.23
CA VAL A 82 0.59 5.92 -9.44
C VAL A 82 1.09 7.25 -8.90
N LYS A 83 1.08 8.32 -9.70
CA LYS A 83 1.47 9.66 -9.26
C LYS A 83 0.53 10.21 -8.18
N GLU A 84 -0.78 10.05 -8.34
CA GLU A 84 -1.77 10.45 -7.33
C GLU A 84 -1.58 9.72 -6.01
N MET A 85 -1.38 8.40 -6.07
CA MET A 85 -1.10 7.57 -4.89
C MET A 85 0.19 8.01 -4.18
N ALA A 86 1.26 8.21 -4.95
CA ALA A 86 2.55 8.64 -4.41
C ALA A 86 2.47 10.01 -3.76
N ASP A 87 1.77 10.97 -4.37
CA ASP A 87 1.57 12.30 -3.81
C ASP A 87 0.83 12.27 -2.47
N GLY A 88 -0.23 11.47 -2.39
CA GLY A 88 -0.97 11.26 -1.14
C GLY A 88 -0.12 10.61 -0.05
N MET A 89 0.71 9.63 -0.41
CA MET A 89 1.63 8.98 0.52
C MET A 89 2.76 9.92 0.97
N CYS A 90 3.26 10.81 0.10
CA CYS A 90 4.22 11.85 0.49
C CYS A 90 3.64 12.80 1.54
N LEU A 91 2.38 13.22 1.37
CA LEU A 91 1.68 14.04 2.38
C LEU A 91 1.52 13.27 3.71
N GLN A 92 1.27 11.97 3.66
CA GLN A 92 1.21 11.13 4.85
C GLN A 92 2.58 11.03 5.56
N LEU A 93 3.70 10.94 4.81
CA LEU A 93 5.04 10.99 5.39
C LEU A 93 5.28 12.31 6.13
N VAL A 94 4.95 13.44 5.50
CA VAL A 94 5.09 14.77 6.11
C VAL A 94 4.24 14.88 7.38
N GLU A 95 3.00 14.37 7.36
CA GLU A 95 2.13 14.35 8.54
C GLU A 95 2.72 13.56 9.71
N GLN A 96 3.46 12.48 9.41
CA GLN A 96 4.08 11.61 10.40
C GLN A 96 5.50 12.03 10.78
N GLY A 97 6.06 13.08 10.14
CA GLY A 97 7.47 13.48 10.32
C GLY A 97 8.46 12.42 9.85
N MET A 98 8.12 11.67 8.80
CA MET A 98 8.91 10.53 8.29
C MET A 98 9.41 10.80 6.88
N VAL A 99 10.51 10.13 6.53
CA VAL A 99 11.08 10.11 5.18
C VAL A 99 11.35 8.67 4.72
N THR A 100 11.47 8.46 3.43
CA THR A 100 11.84 7.17 2.82
C THR A 100 12.88 7.33 1.74
N ASP A 101 13.73 6.31 1.56
CA ASP A 101 14.67 6.19 0.44
C ASP A 101 14.35 5.00 -0.47
N SER A 102 13.27 4.27 -0.23
CA SER A 102 12.97 3.03 -0.97
C SER A 102 11.48 2.92 -1.31
N VAL A 103 11.20 2.70 -2.57
CA VAL A 103 9.84 2.54 -3.10
C VAL A 103 9.70 1.20 -3.80
N THR A 104 8.60 0.51 -3.54
CA THR A 104 8.21 -0.72 -4.24
C THR A 104 6.84 -0.54 -4.86
N ILE A 105 6.68 -0.99 -6.10
CA ILE A 105 5.39 -1.03 -6.79
C ILE A 105 5.02 -2.47 -7.14
N TYR A 106 3.75 -2.81 -6.95
CA TYR A 106 3.12 -4.02 -7.46
C TYR A 106 1.98 -3.62 -8.38
N ILE A 107 1.96 -4.18 -9.57
CA ILE A 107 0.94 -3.94 -10.58
C ILE A 107 0.28 -5.27 -10.91
N ASN A 108 -1.04 -5.32 -10.78
CA ASN A 108 -1.83 -6.46 -11.24
C ASN A 108 -2.52 -6.05 -12.54
N TYR A 109 -2.31 -6.85 -13.54
CA TYR A 109 -2.95 -6.72 -14.84
C TYR A 109 -4.38 -7.25 -14.84
N SER A 110 -5.15 -6.85 -15.82
CA SER A 110 -6.42 -7.50 -16.16
C SER A 110 -6.17 -8.97 -16.49
N LYS A 111 -6.98 -9.87 -15.89
CA LYS A 111 -6.81 -11.33 -16.05
C LYS A 111 -6.91 -11.79 -17.49
N GLU A 112 -7.86 -11.22 -18.22
CA GLU A 112 -8.13 -11.59 -19.61
C GLU A 112 -6.94 -11.23 -20.51
N TYR A 113 -6.43 -10.01 -20.40
CA TYR A 113 -5.30 -9.53 -21.20
C TYR A 113 -3.98 -10.21 -20.83
N SER A 114 -3.71 -10.45 -19.54
CA SER A 114 -2.50 -11.15 -19.13
C SER A 114 -2.48 -12.60 -19.59
N ALA A 115 -3.61 -13.29 -19.51
CA ALA A 115 -3.74 -14.66 -20.02
C ALA A 115 -3.57 -14.72 -21.55
N ALA A 116 -4.18 -13.80 -22.29
CA ALA A 116 -4.04 -13.71 -23.73
C ALA A 116 -2.61 -13.41 -24.19
N ALA A 117 -1.88 -12.58 -23.42
CA ALA A 117 -0.49 -12.24 -23.69
C ALA A 117 0.52 -13.28 -23.18
N GLY A 118 0.10 -14.27 -22.40
CA GLY A 118 0.98 -15.29 -21.81
C GLY A 118 1.97 -14.73 -20.77
N VAL A 119 1.62 -13.62 -20.09
CA VAL A 119 2.48 -12.97 -19.09
C VAL A 119 1.94 -13.17 -17.67
N PRO A 120 2.79 -13.04 -16.63
CA PRO A 120 2.33 -13.10 -15.24
C PRO A 120 1.23 -12.06 -14.97
N GLN A 121 0.22 -12.45 -14.18
CA GLN A 121 -0.87 -11.55 -13.80
C GLN A 121 -0.42 -10.36 -12.94
N SER A 122 0.72 -10.49 -12.27
CA SER A 122 1.29 -9.40 -11.47
C SER A 122 2.78 -9.23 -11.73
N VAL A 123 3.23 -7.98 -11.70
CA VAL A 123 4.64 -7.60 -11.79
C VAL A 123 5.01 -6.73 -10.58
N ARG A 124 6.30 -6.75 -10.25
CA ARG A 124 6.85 -6.01 -9.12
C ARG A 124 8.15 -5.33 -9.53
N GLY A 125 8.37 -4.14 -9.00
CA GLY A 125 9.67 -3.48 -9.05
C GLY A 125 9.93 -2.66 -7.79
N SER A 126 11.21 -2.36 -7.56
CA SER A 126 11.64 -1.52 -6.45
C SER A 126 12.76 -0.60 -6.90
N ILE A 127 12.80 0.61 -6.34
CA ILE A 127 13.84 1.60 -6.59
C ILE A 127 14.33 2.18 -5.29
N MET A 128 15.64 2.44 -5.23
CA MET A 128 16.25 3.25 -4.18
C MET A 128 16.36 4.69 -4.67
N LEU A 129 15.98 5.63 -3.81
CA LEU A 129 16.15 7.06 -4.06
C LEU A 129 17.57 7.49 -3.66
N PRO A 130 18.11 8.54 -4.28
CA PRO A 130 19.44 9.04 -3.94
C PRO A 130 19.59 9.49 -2.48
N SER A 131 18.51 9.97 -1.88
CA SER A 131 18.42 10.39 -0.47
C SER A 131 17.04 10.14 0.08
N ALA A 132 16.93 9.93 1.41
CA ALA A 132 15.67 9.82 2.10
C ALA A 132 14.89 11.15 2.00
N THR A 133 13.61 11.09 1.64
CA THR A 133 12.79 12.28 1.43
C THR A 133 11.30 12.00 1.60
N SER A 134 10.53 13.03 1.94
CA SER A 134 9.06 13.08 1.89
C SER A 134 8.53 13.95 0.74
N SER A 135 9.46 14.56 -0.05
CA SER A 135 9.13 15.47 -1.14
C SER A 135 8.50 14.76 -2.33
N SER A 136 7.25 15.10 -2.64
CA SER A 136 6.59 14.56 -3.83
C SER A 136 7.27 15.01 -5.11
N LYS A 137 7.81 16.24 -5.16
CA LYS A 137 8.55 16.78 -6.31
C LYS A 137 9.80 15.94 -6.63
N LYS A 138 10.52 15.50 -5.58
CA LYS A 138 11.71 14.66 -5.73
C LYS A 138 11.37 13.21 -6.06
N MET A 139 10.30 12.64 -5.50
CA MET A 139 9.95 11.23 -5.61
C MET A 139 9.22 10.87 -6.92
N LEU A 140 8.30 11.72 -7.38
CA LEU A 140 7.43 11.42 -8.53
C LEU A 140 8.18 11.04 -9.82
N PRO A 141 9.32 11.68 -10.19
CA PRO A 141 10.08 11.27 -11.36
C PRO A 141 10.61 9.82 -11.27
N PHE A 142 11.14 9.43 -10.11
CA PHE A 142 11.66 8.07 -9.88
C PHE A 142 10.54 7.03 -9.88
N ILE A 143 9.41 7.34 -9.25
CA ILE A 143 8.26 6.44 -9.18
C ILE A 143 7.62 6.27 -10.57
N SER A 144 7.54 7.34 -11.36
CA SER A 144 7.06 7.28 -12.75
C SER A 144 7.97 6.42 -13.61
N LYS A 145 9.29 6.61 -13.48
CA LYS A 145 10.29 5.79 -14.18
C LYS A 145 10.17 4.31 -13.79
N LEU A 146 10.06 4.02 -12.49
CA LEU A 146 9.88 2.65 -12.00
C LEU A 146 8.62 2.00 -12.58
N TYR A 147 7.51 2.74 -12.65
CA TYR A 147 6.28 2.26 -13.27
C TYR A 147 6.49 1.94 -14.74
N ASP A 148 7.13 2.82 -15.50
CA ASP A 148 7.39 2.67 -16.93
C ASP A 148 8.34 1.49 -17.25
N GLU A 149 9.27 1.17 -16.32
CA GLU A 149 10.20 0.04 -16.45
C GLU A 149 9.55 -1.32 -16.11
N VAL A 150 8.63 -1.33 -15.15
CA VAL A 150 8.04 -2.57 -14.62
C VAL A 150 6.81 -3.00 -15.42
N LYS A 151 6.00 -2.04 -15.86
CA LYS A 151 4.72 -2.30 -16.51
C LYS A 151 4.88 -2.54 -18.01
N ASP A 152 4.32 -3.65 -18.51
CA ASP A 152 4.12 -3.84 -19.94
C ASP A 152 3.12 -2.82 -20.48
N LYS A 153 3.53 -2.00 -21.45
CA LYS A 153 2.74 -0.89 -21.98
C LYS A 153 1.43 -1.34 -22.65
N ASN A 154 1.39 -2.56 -23.14
CA ASN A 154 0.26 -3.09 -23.92
C ASN A 154 -0.80 -3.79 -23.07
N ILE A 155 -0.55 -4.00 -21.79
CA ILE A 155 -1.46 -4.76 -20.92
C ILE A 155 -2.13 -3.81 -19.93
N PRO A 156 -3.46 -3.72 -19.91
CA PRO A 156 -4.18 -2.84 -18.98
C PRO A 156 -3.98 -3.24 -17.51
N VAL A 157 -3.98 -2.22 -16.64
CA VAL A 157 -3.82 -2.35 -15.19
C VAL A 157 -5.18 -2.45 -14.51
N ARG A 158 -5.28 -3.36 -13.53
CA ARG A 158 -6.50 -3.56 -12.72
C ARG A 158 -6.31 -3.23 -11.25
N LYS A 159 -5.08 -3.38 -10.73
CA LYS A 159 -4.76 -3.06 -9.33
C LYS A 159 -3.33 -2.54 -9.23
N ILE A 160 -3.14 -1.55 -8.38
CA ILE A 160 -1.84 -0.97 -8.07
C ILE A 160 -1.66 -0.99 -6.55
N ASN A 161 -0.48 -1.43 -6.09
CA ASN A 161 -0.04 -1.24 -4.71
C ASN A 161 1.29 -0.51 -4.73
N LEU A 162 1.41 0.51 -3.93
CA LEU A 162 2.62 1.30 -3.74
C LEU A 162 3.05 1.20 -2.28
N ILE A 163 4.34 0.96 -2.05
CA ILE A 163 4.90 0.78 -0.72
C ILE A 163 6.11 1.68 -0.59
N PHE A 164 6.11 2.53 0.42
CA PHE A 164 7.28 3.26 0.86
C PHE A 164 7.91 2.48 2.01
N ASN A 165 9.13 1.99 1.78
CA ASN A 165 9.86 1.15 2.71
C ASN A 165 10.90 1.97 3.48
N ARG A 166 11.51 1.34 4.51
CA ARG A 166 12.64 1.92 5.24
C ARG A 166 12.35 3.32 5.76
N LEU A 167 11.17 3.51 6.36
CA LEU A 167 10.80 4.79 6.93
C LEU A 167 11.75 5.14 8.08
N THR A 168 12.25 6.37 8.06
CA THR A 168 13.07 6.95 9.12
C THR A 168 12.48 8.29 9.53
N ASP A 169 12.73 8.69 10.76
CA ASP A 169 12.33 10.01 11.24
C ASP A 169 13.05 11.10 10.43
N GLU A 170 12.33 12.13 10.04
CA GLU A 170 12.87 13.25 9.25
C GLU A 170 14.03 13.97 9.96
N ALA A 171 14.03 13.98 11.30
CA ALA A 171 15.11 14.56 12.10
C ALA A 171 16.48 13.89 11.87
N TYR A 172 16.47 12.62 11.40
CA TYR A 172 17.68 11.86 11.04
C TYR A 172 17.99 11.90 9.54
N ARG A 173 17.33 12.77 8.78
CA ARG A 173 17.61 12.92 7.34
C ARG A 173 19.05 13.36 7.13
N GLN A 174 19.82 12.56 6.43
CA GLN A 174 21.17 12.91 6.03
C GLN A 174 21.10 13.94 4.90
N VAL A 175 21.50 15.17 5.17
CA VAL A 175 21.60 16.23 4.16
C VAL A 175 22.99 16.13 3.53
N GLY A 176 23.06 16.07 2.21
CA GLY A 176 24.35 16.13 1.49
C GLY A 176 25.03 17.48 1.70
N LEU A 177 26.34 17.45 1.84
CA LEU A 177 27.15 18.68 2.09
C LEU A 177 27.01 19.75 0.98
N PHE A 178 26.51 19.35 -0.19
CA PHE A 178 26.32 20.18 -1.38
C PHE A 178 24.84 20.33 -1.79
N ASP A 179 23.91 19.82 -0.99
CA ASP A 179 22.48 20.04 -1.22
C ASP A 179 22.12 21.45 -0.76
N ASP A 180 21.78 22.30 -1.72
CA ASP A 180 21.17 23.61 -1.45
C ASP A 180 19.74 23.38 -0.96
N ASP A 181 19.57 23.25 0.35
CA ASP A 181 18.32 22.77 0.99
C ASP A 181 17.19 23.82 1.00
N THR A 182 17.43 25.00 0.42
CA THR A 182 16.42 26.07 0.35
C THR A 182 15.15 25.66 -0.40
N ASP A 183 15.29 24.84 -1.45
CA ASP A 183 14.16 24.31 -2.24
C ASP A 183 13.41 23.21 -1.46
N GLY A 184 14.13 22.38 -0.69
CA GLY A 184 13.57 21.34 0.18
C GLY A 184 12.75 21.90 1.34
N ASP A 185 13.29 22.93 2.01
CA ASP A 185 12.60 23.63 3.10
C ASP A 185 11.32 24.35 2.61
N ARG A 186 11.38 24.95 1.44
CA ARG A 186 10.22 25.61 0.84
C ARG A 186 9.13 24.60 0.49
N GLU A 187 9.49 23.47 -0.07
CA GLU A 187 8.53 22.41 -0.41
C GLU A 187 7.93 21.79 0.86
N ASN A 188 8.73 21.52 1.89
CA ASN A 188 8.26 21.01 3.18
C ASN A 188 7.22 21.97 3.79
N LYS A 189 7.52 23.27 3.86
CA LYS A 189 6.56 24.30 4.31
C LYS A 189 5.28 24.31 3.49
N LEU A 190 5.37 24.16 2.16
CA LEU A 190 4.22 24.08 1.29
C LEU A 190 3.37 22.82 1.57
N GLN A 191 4.01 21.67 1.74
CA GLN A 191 3.31 20.43 2.05
C GLN A 191 2.60 20.49 3.41
N HIS A 192 3.21 21.10 4.44
CA HIS A 192 2.54 21.36 5.72
C HIS A 192 1.34 22.28 5.56
N ALA A 193 1.48 23.39 4.83
CA ALA A 193 0.35 24.28 4.56
C ALA A 193 -0.81 23.59 3.82
N VAL A 194 -0.49 22.71 2.85
CA VAL A 194 -1.50 21.90 2.15
C VAL A 194 -2.19 20.93 3.13
N LEU A 195 -1.44 20.29 4.04
CA LEU A 195 -2.02 19.42 5.07
C LEU A 195 -2.96 20.17 5.99
N ASP A 196 -2.58 21.36 6.47
CA ASP A 196 -3.40 22.19 7.34
C ASP A 196 -4.71 22.61 6.66
N LEU A 197 -4.63 23.00 5.38
CA LEU A 197 -5.81 23.32 4.59
C LEU A 197 -6.72 22.10 4.40
N LYS A 198 -6.15 20.93 4.09
CA LYS A 198 -6.93 19.69 3.95
C LYS A 198 -7.55 19.24 5.26
N LYS A 199 -6.88 19.40 6.40
CA LYS A 199 -7.43 19.11 7.74
C LYS A 199 -8.60 20.06 8.08
N LYS A 200 -8.47 21.32 7.74
CA LYS A 200 -9.47 22.36 8.10
C LYS A 200 -10.68 22.36 7.18
N TYR A 201 -10.50 22.16 5.89
CA TYR A 201 -11.53 22.36 4.86
C TYR A 201 -11.90 21.10 4.08
N GLY A 202 -11.31 19.93 4.45
CA GLY A 202 -11.55 18.65 3.80
C GLY A 202 -10.48 18.26 2.79
N ARG A 203 -10.47 16.98 2.41
CA ARG A 203 -9.42 16.40 1.57
C ARG A 203 -9.31 17.00 0.18
N ASP A 204 -10.39 17.56 -0.35
CA ASP A 204 -10.46 18.17 -1.68
C ASP A 204 -10.19 19.68 -1.66
N ALA A 205 -9.89 20.29 -0.51
CA ALA A 205 -9.63 21.73 -0.40
C ALA A 205 -8.45 22.21 -1.26
N VAL A 206 -7.47 21.35 -1.48
CA VAL A 206 -6.33 21.61 -2.36
C VAL A 206 -6.12 20.39 -3.25
N LEU A 207 -6.22 20.58 -4.56
CA LEU A 207 -5.99 19.57 -5.59
C LEU A 207 -4.82 19.99 -6.48
N LYS A 208 -4.04 19.03 -6.96
CA LYS A 208 -3.06 19.27 -8.03
C LYS A 208 -3.74 19.13 -9.39
N GLY A 209 -3.20 19.79 -10.42
CA GLY A 209 -3.75 19.71 -11.78
C GLY A 209 -3.94 18.27 -12.26
N MET A 210 -3.04 17.38 -11.90
CA MET A 210 -3.14 15.95 -12.25
C MET A 210 -4.41 15.26 -11.69
N ASN A 211 -4.96 15.73 -10.57
CA ASN A 211 -6.19 15.18 -9.99
C ASN A 211 -7.46 15.55 -10.77
N LEU A 212 -7.33 16.42 -11.75
CA LEU A 212 -8.42 16.86 -12.65
C LEU A 212 -8.29 16.25 -14.05
N GLU A 213 -7.25 15.46 -14.30
CA GLU A 213 -7.04 14.79 -15.58
C GLU A 213 -8.04 13.64 -15.77
N LYS A 214 -8.31 13.32 -17.03
CA LYS A 214 -9.17 12.18 -17.36
C LYS A 214 -8.54 10.88 -16.86
N GLY A 215 -9.29 10.11 -16.06
CA GLY A 215 -8.82 8.87 -15.43
C GLY A 215 -8.27 9.06 -14.02
N ALA A 216 -8.12 10.31 -13.54
CA ALA A 216 -7.76 10.58 -12.14
C ALA A 216 -8.81 10.01 -11.17
N THR A 217 -8.37 9.55 -10.00
CA THR A 217 -9.24 8.92 -9.00
C THR A 217 -9.14 9.54 -7.62
N ALA A 218 -8.25 10.52 -7.41
CA ALA A 218 -7.99 11.09 -6.09
C ALA A 218 -9.24 11.67 -5.43
N ILE A 219 -10.07 12.41 -6.18
CA ILE A 219 -11.31 13.00 -5.67
C ILE A 219 -12.29 11.89 -5.24
N GLU A 220 -12.51 10.88 -6.09
CA GLU A 220 -13.40 9.77 -5.78
C GLU A 220 -12.91 9.01 -4.53
N ARG A 221 -11.60 8.78 -4.40
CA ARG A 221 -11.00 8.11 -3.23
C ARG A 221 -11.13 8.93 -1.95
N ASN A 222 -11.06 10.24 -2.03
CA ASN A 222 -11.24 11.12 -0.85
C ASN A 222 -12.63 10.97 -0.22
N HIS A 223 -13.63 10.58 -1.01
CA HIS A 223 -15.01 10.33 -0.57
C HIS A 223 -15.28 8.87 -0.15
N GLN A 224 -14.27 7.98 -0.23
CA GLN A 224 -14.40 6.60 0.21
C GLN A 224 -14.07 6.46 1.71
N ILE A 225 -14.81 5.60 2.41
CA ILE A 225 -14.55 5.20 3.79
C ILE A 225 -14.04 3.76 3.77
N GLY A 226 -12.80 3.54 4.25
CA GLY A 226 -12.20 2.20 4.31
C GLY A 226 -12.02 1.53 2.94
N GLY A 227 -11.90 2.32 1.85
CA GLY A 227 -11.74 1.79 0.48
C GLY A 227 -13.06 1.39 -0.21
N HIS A 228 -14.20 1.62 0.42
CA HIS A 228 -15.53 1.37 -0.13
C HIS A 228 -16.32 2.67 -0.20
N ARG A 229 -17.22 2.81 -1.19
CA ARG A 229 -18.21 3.88 -1.16
C ARG A 229 -19.10 3.67 0.07
N SER A 230 -19.25 4.72 0.89
CA SER A 230 -20.34 4.73 1.86
C SER A 230 -21.63 4.63 1.04
N GLY A 231 -22.37 3.53 1.22
CA GLY A 231 -23.67 3.41 0.59
C GLY A 231 -24.57 4.57 1.02
N ASN A 232 -25.10 5.30 0.05
CA ASN A 232 -26.31 6.08 0.21
C ASN A 232 -27.49 5.14 0.21
#